data_17fc11f34113e66d3c14bd6f527aec0e
#
_entry.id   17fc11f34113e66d3c14bd6f527aec0e
#
_cell.length_a   1.000
_cell.length_b   1.000
_cell.length_c   1.000
_cell.angle_alpha   90.00
_cell.angle_beta   90.00
_cell.angle_gamma   90.00
#
_symmetry.space_group_name_H-M   'P 1'
#
loop_
_entity.id
_entity.type
_entity.pdbx_description
1 polymer ?
#
loop_
_entity_poly.entity_id
_entity_poly.type
_entity_poly.pdbx_seq_one_letter_code
_entity_poly.pdbx_strand_id
1 'polypeptide(L)'
;MEYRLMNLDDIAAIVEIEQEAFTAPWTAEAFRNELTNNLFAKYMVMELDGDVAGYGGMWLIIDEAHVTNIALRAKYQGRGYGKALLRELMKTARYLGARRMTLEVRVSNDRAQSLYRKMGFTPSGVRPNYYSDNMEDALIMWADLNPENIGESETAGALEGGEA
;
A
#
# COMPACT_ATOMS: atom_id res chain seq x y z
N MET A 1 1.29 0.35 17.63
CA MET A 1 0.98 0.34 16.19
C MET A 1 0.37 -1.00 15.84
N GLU A 2 -0.82 -0.96 15.26
CA GLU A 2 -1.53 -2.19 14.92
C GLU A 2 -2.01 -2.16 13.49
N TYR A 3 -2.14 -3.35 12.89
CA TYR A 3 -2.68 -3.50 11.55
C TYR A 3 -3.89 -4.43 11.62
N ARG A 4 -4.91 -4.12 10.87
CA ARG A 4 -6.08 -4.98 10.76
C ARG A 4 -6.76 -4.78 9.42
N LEU A 5 -7.68 -5.67 9.06
CA LEU A 5 -8.44 -5.50 7.85
C LEU A 5 -9.37 -4.29 7.98
N MET A 6 -9.56 -3.59 6.88
CA MET A 6 -10.48 -2.45 6.81
C MET A 6 -11.91 -2.97 6.82
N ASN A 7 -12.79 -2.27 7.52
CA ASN A 7 -14.23 -2.60 7.48
C ASN A 7 -15.02 -1.35 7.09
N LEU A 8 -16.33 -1.50 6.92
CA LEU A 8 -17.15 -0.40 6.43
C LEU A 8 -17.15 0.81 7.37
N ASP A 9 -16.95 0.58 8.65
CA ASP A 9 -16.92 1.69 9.61
C ASP A 9 -15.67 2.54 9.46
N ASP A 10 -14.65 2.06 8.76
CA ASP A 10 -13.41 2.80 8.57
C ASP A 10 -13.51 3.81 7.43
N ILE A 11 -14.53 3.70 6.58
CA ILE A 11 -14.58 4.47 5.33
C ILE A 11 -14.52 5.98 5.58
N ALA A 12 -15.18 6.48 6.61
CA ALA A 12 -15.13 7.91 6.87
C ALA A 12 -13.71 8.39 7.12
N ALA A 13 -12.95 7.66 7.93
CA ALA A 13 -11.55 8.02 8.21
C ALA A 13 -10.68 7.87 6.96
N ILE A 14 -10.92 6.84 6.18
CA ILE A 14 -10.14 6.58 4.97
C ILE A 14 -10.37 7.69 3.93
N VAL A 15 -11.61 8.15 3.79
CA VAL A 15 -11.91 9.25 2.87
C VAL A 15 -11.17 10.51 3.30
N GLU A 16 -11.08 10.78 4.60
CA GLU A 16 -10.30 11.92 5.08
C GLU A 16 -8.84 11.79 4.68
N ILE A 17 -8.27 10.59 4.82
CA ILE A 17 -6.87 10.35 4.46
C ILE A 17 -6.67 10.55 2.96
N GLU A 18 -7.61 10.06 2.14
CA GLU A 18 -7.54 10.23 0.70
C GLU A 18 -7.54 11.70 0.32
N GLN A 19 -8.39 12.48 0.96
CA GLN A 19 -8.49 13.91 0.67
C GLN A 19 -7.23 14.65 1.09
N GLU A 20 -6.56 14.21 2.14
CA GLU A 20 -5.29 14.81 2.56
C GLU A 20 -4.16 14.43 1.60
N ALA A 21 -4.17 13.22 1.08
CA ALA A 21 -3.03 12.67 0.37
C ALA A 21 -3.05 12.88 -1.13
N PHE A 22 -4.23 13.00 -1.73
CA PHE A 22 -4.35 12.98 -3.19
C PHE A 22 -5.20 14.11 -3.73
N THR A 23 -4.84 14.60 -4.94
CA THR A 23 -5.62 15.65 -5.59
C THR A 23 -6.89 15.10 -6.24
N ALA A 24 -6.91 13.81 -6.56
CA ALA A 24 -8.10 13.14 -7.11
C ALA A 24 -8.45 11.96 -6.21
N PRO A 25 -9.02 12.23 -5.02
CA PRO A 25 -9.24 11.17 -4.04
C PRO A 25 -10.40 10.26 -4.45
N TRP A 26 -10.33 9.01 -4.00
CA TRP A 26 -11.43 8.07 -4.15
C TRP A 26 -12.58 8.49 -3.25
N THR A 27 -13.79 8.14 -3.66
CA THR A 27 -15.00 8.47 -2.90
C THR A 27 -15.34 7.36 -1.92
N ALA A 28 -16.22 7.68 -0.95
CA ALA A 28 -16.72 6.69 -0.02
C ALA A 28 -17.40 5.53 -0.75
N GLU A 29 -18.11 5.83 -1.84
CA GLU A 29 -18.78 4.78 -2.60
C GLU A 29 -17.79 3.85 -3.27
N ALA A 30 -16.67 4.38 -3.76
CA ALA A 30 -15.64 3.55 -4.37
C ALA A 30 -15.07 2.58 -3.35
N PHE A 31 -14.79 3.05 -2.13
CA PHE A 31 -14.29 2.16 -1.07
C PHE A 31 -15.33 1.13 -0.67
N ARG A 32 -16.59 1.55 -0.55
CA ARG A 32 -17.64 0.61 -0.19
C ARG A 32 -17.74 -0.51 -1.23
N ASN A 33 -17.64 -0.14 -2.50
CA ASN A 33 -17.71 -1.11 -3.58
C ASN A 33 -16.52 -2.09 -3.53
N GLU A 34 -15.32 -1.60 -3.21
CA GLU A 34 -14.16 -2.45 -3.08
C GLU A 34 -14.33 -3.44 -1.92
N LEU A 35 -14.88 -2.99 -0.81
CA LEU A 35 -15.01 -3.85 0.37
C LEU A 35 -16.14 -4.86 0.25
N THR A 36 -17.18 -4.56 -0.52
CA THR A 36 -18.37 -5.41 -0.57
C THR A 36 -18.48 -6.23 -1.84
N ASN A 37 -17.95 -5.74 -2.96
CA ASN A 37 -18.19 -6.37 -4.27
C ASN A 37 -16.94 -6.88 -4.96
N ASN A 38 -15.74 -6.48 -4.54
CA ASN A 38 -14.52 -6.88 -5.22
C ASN A 38 -13.85 -8.02 -4.47
N LEU A 39 -13.99 -9.23 -5.00
CA LEU A 39 -13.43 -10.43 -4.36
C LEU A 39 -11.91 -10.45 -4.35
N PHE A 40 -11.28 -9.69 -5.24
CA PHE A 40 -9.81 -9.66 -5.31
C PHE A 40 -9.20 -8.65 -4.36
N ALA A 41 -10.01 -7.76 -3.80
CA ALA A 41 -9.51 -6.64 -3.01
C ALA A 41 -9.19 -7.04 -1.59
N LYS A 42 -8.05 -6.55 -1.09
CA LYS A 42 -7.66 -6.67 0.31
C LYS A 42 -7.21 -5.29 0.77
N TYR A 43 -7.90 -4.77 1.77
CA TYR A 43 -7.59 -3.45 2.33
C TYR A 43 -7.27 -3.59 3.80
N MET A 44 -6.23 -2.88 4.25
CA MET A 44 -5.86 -2.90 5.66
C MET A 44 -5.65 -1.49 6.18
N VAL A 45 -5.88 -1.30 7.46
CA VAL A 45 -5.63 -0.04 8.13
C VAL A 45 -4.49 -0.19 9.13
N MET A 46 -3.76 0.91 9.31
CA MET A 46 -2.76 1.04 10.35
C MET A 46 -3.34 1.93 11.44
N GLU A 47 -3.34 1.45 12.66
CA GLU A 47 -3.79 2.23 13.81
C GLU A 47 -2.62 2.65 14.66
N LEU A 48 -2.62 3.92 15.07
CA LEU A 48 -1.65 4.45 16.00
C LEU A 48 -2.43 5.13 17.11
N ASP A 49 -2.23 4.67 18.35
CA ASP A 49 -2.90 5.25 19.52
C ASP A 49 -4.41 5.32 19.34
N GLY A 50 -4.99 4.28 18.75
CA GLY A 50 -6.45 4.23 18.56
C GLY A 50 -6.98 5.03 17.38
N ASP A 51 -6.09 5.69 16.62
CA ASP A 51 -6.48 6.49 15.46
C ASP A 51 -6.11 5.74 14.18
N VAL A 52 -6.97 5.82 13.16
CA VAL A 52 -6.65 5.27 11.85
C VAL A 52 -5.64 6.22 11.21
N ALA A 53 -4.39 5.83 11.22
CA ALA A 53 -3.28 6.67 10.75
C ALA A 53 -3.03 6.57 9.27
N GLY A 54 -3.37 5.44 8.69
CA GLY A 54 -3.13 5.19 7.27
C GLY A 54 -3.81 3.92 6.82
N TYR A 55 -3.72 3.66 5.54
CA TYR A 55 -4.30 2.44 4.98
C TYR A 55 -3.56 2.05 3.71
N GLY A 56 -3.72 0.79 3.33
CA GLY A 56 -3.22 0.30 2.06
C GLY A 56 -4.20 -0.69 1.48
N GLY A 57 -4.31 -0.68 0.17
CA GLY A 57 -5.16 -1.59 -0.55
C GLY A 57 -4.44 -2.25 -1.69
N MET A 58 -4.85 -3.46 -2.03
CA MET A 58 -4.28 -4.19 -3.14
C MET A 58 -5.30 -5.15 -3.70
N TRP A 59 -5.13 -5.53 -4.96
CA TRP A 59 -5.88 -6.61 -5.57
C TRP A 59 -4.95 -7.81 -5.67
N LEU A 60 -5.44 -8.98 -5.24
CA LEU A 60 -4.69 -10.23 -5.36
C LEU A 60 -5.28 -11.02 -6.50
N ILE A 61 -4.53 -11.16 -7.58
CA ILE A 61 -4.99 -11.85 -8.77
C ILE A 61 -3.99 -12.96 -9.05
N ILE A 62 -4.42 -14.22 -8.86
CA ILE A 62 -3.58 -15.40 -9.00
C ILE A 62 -2.38 -15.27 -8.03
N ASP A 63 -1.17 -15.08 -8.53
CA ASP A 63 0.01 -14.99 -7.70
C ASP A 63 0.64 -13.59 -7.72
N GLU A 64 -0.15 -12.56 -8.10
CA GLU A 64 0.35 -11.19 -8.15
C GLU A 64 -0.52 -10.29 -7.29
N ALA A 65 0.12 -9.35 -6.60
CA ALA A 65 -0.56 -8.31 -5.84
C ALA A 65 -0.36 -6.98 -6.55
N HIS A 66 -1.45 -6.23 -6.74
CA HIS A 66 -1.39 -4.92 -7.37
C HIS A 66 -1.85 -3.89 -6.33
N VAL A 67 -0.96 -3.03 -5.90
CA VAL A 67 -1.30 -1.98 -4.92
C VAL A 67 -2.19 -0.96 -5.61
N THR A 68 -3.37 -0.72 -5.05
CA THR A 68 -4.29 0.26 -5.60
C THR A 68 -4.09 1.62 -4.96
N ASN A 69 -3.93 1.64 -3.63
CA ASN A 69 -3.74 2.87 -2.88
C ASN A 69 -2.87 2.57 -1.66
N ILE A 70 -2.11 3.56 -1.24
CA ILE A 70 -1.42 3.50 0.04
C ILE A 70 -1.24 4.95 0.50
N ALA A 71 -1.65 5.27 1.71
CA ALA A 71 -1.61 6.65 2.19
C ALA A 71 -1.59 6.73 3.70
N LEU A 72 -1.01 7.80 4.20
CA LEU A 72 -0.96 8.13 5.62
C LEU A 72 -1.57 9.50 5.85
N ARG A 73 -2.15 9.71 7.03
CA ARG A 73 -2.54 11.06 7.43
C ARG A 73 -1.31 11.94 7.44
N ALA A 74 -1.49 13.20 7.08
CA ALA A 74 -0.38 14.15 6.96
C ALA A 74 0.47 14.20 8.24
N LYS A 75 -0.18 14.16 9.41
CA LYS A 75 0.55 14.28 10.67
C LYS A 75 1.46 13.10 10.98
N TYR A 76 1.28 11.99 10.28
CA TYR A 76 2.12 10.80 10.52
C TYR A 76 3.18 10.61 9.44
N GLN A 77 3.20 11.45 8.42
CA GLN A 77 4.17 11.32 7.34
C GLN A 77 5.57 11.72 7.81
N GLY A 78 6.58 11.18 7.15
CA GLY A 78 7.97 11.53 7.45
C GLY A 78 8.56 10.86 8.67
N ARG A 79 7.94 9.82 9.19
CA ARG A 79 8.40 9.13 10.41
C ARG A 79 8.64 7.65 10.19
N GLY A 80 8.68 7.20 8.94
CA GLY A 80 8.92 5.77 8.64
C GLY A 80 7.68 4.92 8.62
N TYR A 81 6.50 5.47 8.88
CA TYR A 81 5.27 4.68 8.90
C TYR A 81 4.85 4.21 7.51
N GLY A 82 5.18 4.98 6.47
CA GLY A 82 4.88 4.55 5.10
C GLY A 82 5.62 3.28 4.73
N LYS A 83 6.89 3.20 5.13
CA LYS A 83 7.68 2.01 4.89
C LYS A 83 7.13 0.83 5.67
N ALA A 84 6.72 1.05 6.92
CA ALA A 84 6.14 0.00 7.75
C ALA A 84 4.83 -0.51 7.16
N LEU A 85 3.99 0.39 6.68
CA LEU A 85 2.71 0.03 6.08
C LEU A 85 2.92 -0.77 4.80
N LEU A 86 3.84 -0.33 3.93
CA LEU A 86 4.13 -1.06 2.72
C LEU A 86 4.67 -2.44 3.02
N ARG A 87 5.56 -2.55 4.02
CA ARG A 87 6.08 -3.85 4.41
C ARG A 87 4.96 -4.77 4.88
N GLU A 88 4.01 -4.24 5.61
CA GLU A 88 2.90 -5.05 6.09
C GLU A 88 2.02 -5.52 4.93
N LEU A 89 1.79 -4.68 3.93
CA LEU A 89 1.07 -5.09 2.73
C LEU A 89 1.83 -6.20 2.01
N MET A 90 3.14 -6.07 1.88
CA MET A 90 3.96 -7.08 1.21
C MET A 90 3.92 -8.41 1.96
N LYS A 91 4.00 -8.37 3.29
CA LYS A 91 3.92 -9.58 4.10
C LYS A 91 2.56 -10.24 3.96
N THR A 92 1.50 -9.46 3.99
CA THR A 92 0.15 -9.99 3.85
C THR A 92 -0.06 -10.60 2.46
N ALA A 93 0.40 -9.91 1.42
CA ALA A 93 0.30 -10.43 0.05
C ALA A 93 1.01 -11.76 -0.06
N ARG A 94 2.23 -11.86 0.47
CA ARG A 94 2.99 -13.11 0.42
C ARG A 94 2.28 -14.22 1.19
N TYR A 95 1.76 -13.91 2.35
CA TYR A 95 1.04 -14.88 3.17
C TYR A 95 -0.18 -15.43 2.42
N LEU A 96 -0.83 -14.58 1.61
CA LEU A 96 -2.01 -14.96 0.84
C LEU A 96 -1.67 -15.58 -0.52
N GLY A 97 -0.40 -15.82 -0.79
CA GLY A 97 0.03 -16.56 -1.98
C GLY A 97 0.60 -15.75 -3.11
N ALA A 98 0.70 -14.44 -2.97
CA ALA A 98 1.30 -13.63 -4.03
C ALA A 98 2.81 -13.81 -4.04
N ARG A 99 3.39 -13.83 -5.23
CA ARG A 99 4.83 -14.00 -5.42
C ARG A 99 5.49 -12.70 -5.84
N ARG A 100 4.74 -11.78 -6.40
CA ARG A 100 5.23 -10.49 -6.87
C ARG A 100 4.22 -9.41 -6.57
N MET A 101 4.68 -8.18 -6.45
CA MET A 101 3.82 -7.03 -6.21
C MET A 101 4.17 -5.93 -7.17
N THR A 102 3.15 -5.25 -7.70
CA THR A 102 3.33 -4.12 -8.61
C THR A 102 2.54 -2.92 -8.13
N LEU A 103 2.99 -1.75 -8.56
CA LEU A 103 2.29 -0.50 -8.30
C LEU A 103 2.63 0.51 -9.37
N GLU A 104 1.82 1.57 -9.45
CA GLU A 104 2.13 2.72 -10.28
C GLU A 104 2.45 3.90 -9.38
N VAL A 105 3.39 4.74 -9.80
CA VAL A 105 3.77 5.94 -9.06
C VAL A 105 4.02 7.05 -10.06
N ARG A 106 3.64 8.30 -9.71
CA ARG A 106 3.88 9.44 -10.59
C ARG A 106 5.37 9.57 -10.90
N VAL A 107 5.68 9.86 -12.15
CA VAL A 107 7.09 10.02 -12.55
C VAL A 107 7.74 11.18 -11.78
N SER A 108 6.97 12.15 -11.33
CA SER A 108 7.50 13.29 -10.57
C SER A 108 7.64 13.00 -9.07
N ASN A 109 7.13 11.87 -8.57
CA ASN A 109 7.14 11.60 -7.15
C ASN A 109 8.43 10.88 -6.75
N ASP A 110 9.51 11.64 -6.65
CA ASP A 110 10.83 11.07 -6.33
C ASP A 110 10.87 10.44 -4.96
N ARG A 111 10.15 11.02 -4.02
CA ARG A 111 10.14 10.52 -2.64
C ARG A 111 9.53 9.13 -2.57
N ALA A 112 8.40 8.93 -3.22
CA ALA A 112 7.76 7.62 -3.24
C ALA A 112 8.60 6.61 -4.01
N GLN A 113 9.15 7.01 -5.15
CA GLN A 113 10.02 6.11 -5.91
C GLN A 113 11.22 5.67 -5.09
N SER A 114 11.82 6.58 -4.33
CA SER A 114 12.95 6.25 -3.48
C SER A 114 12.55 5.21 -2.43
N LEU A 115 11.40 5.39 -1.80
CA LEU A 115 10.90 4.43 -0.83
C LEU A 115 10.70 3.06 -1.47
N TYR A 116 10.06 3.03 -2.64
CA TYR A 116 9.78 1.76 -3.30
C TYR A 116 11.07 1.05 -3.69
N ARG A 117 12.07 1.79 -4.19
CA ARG A 117 13.36 1.17 -4.52
C ARG A 117 14.02 0.55 -3.29
N LYS A 118 13.93 1.22 -2.15
CA LYS A 118 14.49 0.68 -0.91
C LYS A 118 13.78 -0.59 -0.47
N MET A 119 12.54 -0.77 -0.90
CA MET A 119 11.76 -1.96 -0.55
C MET A 119 11.88 -3.07 -1.60
N GLY A 120 12.76 -2.88 -2.59
CA GLY A 120 13.02 -3.92 -3.58
C GLY A 120 12.26 -3.76 -4.89
N PHE A 121 11.53 -2.67 -5.07
CA PHE A 121 10.83 -2.42 -6.32
C PHE A 121 11.77 -1.86 -7.36
N THR A 122 11.62 -2.31 -8.60
CA THR A 122 12.39 -1.80 -9.74
C THR A 122 11.45 -1.36 -10.84
N PRO A 123 11.80 -0.32 -11.61
CA PRO A 123 10.93 0.15 -12.69
C PRO A 123 10.90 -0.85 -13.84
N SER A 124 9.73 -0.99 -14.46
CA SER A 124 9.56 -1.89 -15.58
C SER A 124 8.89 -1.27 -16.78
N GLY A 125 8.32 -0.08 -16.66
CA GLY A 125 7.68 0.58 -17.78
C GLY A 125 6.95 1.84 -17.35
N VAL A 126 6.30 2.49 -18.31
CA VAL A 126 5.59 3.74 -18.08
C VAL A 126 4.19 3.61 -18.67
N ARG A 127 3.17 4.07 -17.93
CA ARG A 127 1.82 4.22 -18.47
C ARG A 127 1.63 5.69 -18.79
N PRO A 128 1.56 6.07 -20.08
CA PRO A 128 1.43 7.49 -20.43
C PRO A 128 0.07 8.05 -20.01
N ASN A 129 0.06 9.29 -19.56
CA ASN A 129 -1.16 10.04 -19.24
C ASN A 129 -2.06 9.32 -18.26
N TYR A 130 -1.47 8.60 -17.30
CA TYR A 130 -2.21 7.73 -16.39
C TYR A 130 -3.06 8.51 -15.38
N TYR A 131 -2.53 9.62 -14.85
CA TYR A 131 -3.22 10.39 -13.82
C TYR A 131 -4.12 11.44 -14.45
N SER A 132 -5.43 11.35 -14.19
CA SER A 132 -6.41 12.18 -14.88
C SER A 132 -6.38 13.65 -14.47
N ASP A 133 -5.80 13.98 -13.33
CA ASP A 133 -5.79 15.36 -12.86
C ASP A 133 -4.87 16.26 -13.69
N ASN A 134 -3.73 15.75 -14.15
CA ASN A 134 -2.78 16.54 -14.92
C ASN A 134 -2.16 15.74 -16.07
N MET A 135 -2.69 14.55 -16.36
CA MET A 135 -2.23 13.69 -17.45
C MET A 135 -0.77 13.26 -17.27
N GLU A 136 -0.29 13.25 -16.04
CA GLU A 136 1.07 12.82 -15.75
C GLU A 136 1.24 11.33 -15.99
N ASP A 137 2.42 10.91 -16.45
CA ASP A 137 2.72 9.50 -16.64
C ASP A 137 2.92 8.80 -15.31
N ALA A 138 2.66 7.51 -15.30
CA ALA A 138 2.96 6.65 -14.15
C ALA A 138 4.14 5.75 -14.47
N LEU A 139 5.05 5.62 -13.51
CA LEU A 139 6.11 4.63 -13.57
C LEU A 139 5.56 3.35 -12.98
N ILE A 140 5.70 2.23 -13.69
CA ILE A 140 5.29 0.93 -13.20
C ILE A 140 6.48 0.28 -12.51
N MET A 141 6.29 -0.18 -11.28
CA MET A 141 7.37 -0.82 -10.53
C MET A 141 6.93 -2.20 -10.06
N TRP A 142 7.88 -3.12 -9.94
CA TRP A 142 7.64 -4.49 -9.50
C TRP A 142 8.65 -4.89 -8.44
N ALA A 143 8.22 -5.71 -7.50
CA ALA A 143 9.10 -6.32 -6.50
C ALA A 143 8.73 -7.79 -6.34
N ASP A 144 9.74 -8.63 -6.14
CA ASP A 144 9.52 -10.02 -5.75
C ASP A 144 9.19 -10.04 -4.27
N LEU A 145 8.22 -10.87 -3.90
CA LEU A 145 7.80 -10.97 -2.50
C LEU A 145 8.56 -12.11 -1.82
N ASN A 146 9.87 -11.95 -1.73
CA ASN A 146 10.70 -12.93 -1.02
C ASN A 146 11.06 -12.34 0.36
N PRO A 147 11.51 -13.18 1.29
CA PRO A 147 11.78 -12.69 2.64
C PRO A 147 12.77 -11.54 2.70
N GLU A 148 13.73 -11.50 1.79
CA GLU A 148 14.73 -10.42 1.83
C GLU A 148 14.09 -9.09 1.49
N ASN A 149 13.22 -9.04 0.48
CA ASN A 149 12.60 -7.79 0.08
C ASN A 149 11.65 -7.26 1.14
N ILE A 150 10.94 -8.14 1.84
CA ILE A 150 9.98 -7.68 2.82
C ILE A 150 10.55 -7.57 4.21
N GLY A 151 11.85 -7.76 4.35
CA GLY A 151 12.51 -7.57 5.62
C GLY A 151 12.34 -8.71 6.61
N GLU A 152 11.86 -9.86 6.17
CA GLU A 152 11.79 -11.04 7.03
C GLU A 152 13.03 -11.85 6.80
N SER A 153 13.67 -12.26 7.87
CA SER A 153 14.84 -13.11 7.70
C SER A 153 14.38 -14.49 8.06
N GLU A 154 15.09 -15.45 7.53
CA GLU A 154 14.72 -16.77 7.88
C GLU A 154 15.14 -17.06 9.27
N THR A 155 15.90 -16.28 9.86
CA THR A 155 16.08 -16.40 11.25
C THR A 155 14.76 -15.95 11.77
N ALA A 156 13.94 -16.78 11.69
CA ALA A 156 12.64 -16.42 12.06
C ALA A 156 12.63 -16.08 13.46
N GLY A 157 13.66 -16.53 14.13
CA GLY A 157 13.69 -16.12 15.45
C GLY A 157 13.38 -14.70 15.46
N ALA A 158 13.88 -14.09 14.52
CA ALA A 158 13.62 -12.72 14.43
C ALA A 158 12.15 -12.53 14.39
N LEU A 159 11.44 -13.51 14.12
CA LEU A 159 10.10 -13.29 13.96
C LEU A 159 9.44 -12.90 15.16
N GLU A 160 9.79 -13.52 16.19
CA GLU A 160 9.13 -13.12 17.32
C GLU A 160 9.54 -11.75 17.54
N GLY A 161 10.69 -11.41 17.20
CA GLY A 161 11.04 -10.06 17.34
C GLY A 161 10.22 -9.30 16.38
N GLY A 162 9.92 -9.91 15.34
CA GLY A 162 9.23 -9.20 14.33
C GLY A 162 7.98 -8.58 14.82
N GLU A 163 7.49 -9.04 15.87
CA GLU A 163 6.34 -8.43 16.29
C GLU A 163 6.57 -7.01 16.52
N ALA A 164 7.66 -6.61 16.61
CA ALA A 164 7.87 -5.20 16.87
C ALA A 164 7.51 -4.31 15.70
#